data_adfa67a4a66bbe0627cf763020cb6df3
#
_entry.id   adfa67a4a66bbe0627cf763020cb6df3
#
_cell.length_a   1.000
_cell.length_b   1.000
_cell.length_c   1.000
_cell.angle_alpha   90.00
_cell.angle_beta   90.00
_cell.angle_gamma   90.00
#
_symmetry.space_group_name_H-M   'P 1'
#
loop_
_entity.id
_entity.type
_entity.pdbx_description
1 polymer ?
#
loop_
_entity_poly.entity_id
_entity_poly.type
_entity_poly.pdbx_seq_one_letter_code
_entity_poly.pdbx_strand_id
1 'polypeptide(L)'
;MSKIVGHELCVPLEGGNLYDDLRVDIESSHRQLDREPRIQNQRQGIWIGNFFKLNFSRASVLLGLTESLALNGFRRKWLLEFHAYWRLVLNGRTLWGVSNFFALAHEYRKKQQHVEGLNWGSPSAHLKNWQHPSELYSTFRMALKDALLIKRGLLLPRIWNKVPRHAKILEYGCSLAPYYSTYRQYFSHLRCRWVLADIPNFPFHYAKIRYWNDPAVEFLTIYEENFQNPLGGERDFDVVILKEVLEHLDEPLFVTELLLSRLKTGGLFIFDYEKSDALGLDHPKSLGMRKEVLALIIGQVEILHGDVSDLDSSIGFCIARKL
;
A
#
# COMPACT_ATOMS: atom_id res chain seq x y z
N MET A 1 18.48 -24.93 -1.50
CA MET A 1 18.08 -24.15 -0.32
C MET A 1 19.16 -23.16 0.00
N SER A 2 19.08 -21.93 -0.46
CA SER A 2 20.01 -20.86 -0.05
C SER A 2 19.40 -20.16 1.16
N LYS A 3 19.98 -20.39 2.32
CA LYS A 3 19.67 -19.63 3.54
C LYS A 3 20.03 -18.17 3.30
N ILE A 4 19.03 -17.33 3.08
CA ILE A 4 19.22 -15.88 3.22
C ILE A 4 19.18 -15.62 4.72
N VAL A 5 20.35 -15.39 5.29
CA VAL A 5 20.55 -15.16 6.72
C VAL A 5 19.69 -13.98 7.18
N GLY A 6 18.67 -14.27 8.00
CA GLY A 6 18.04 -13.28 8.84
C GLY A 6 16.53 -13.17 8.86
N HIS A 7 15.80 -13.51 7.81
CA HIS A 7 14.35 -13.76 7.81
C HIS A 7 14.06 -14.67 6.61
N GLU A 8 13.65 -15.88 6.90
CA GLU A 8 13.13 -16.79 5.88
C GLU A 8 11.86 -16.16 5.32
N LEU A 9 11.93 -15.66 4.07
CA LEU A 9 10.76 -15.65 3.22
C LEU A 9 10.48 -17.13 2.93
N CYS A 10 9.79 -17.80 3.85
CA CYS A 10 9.23 -19.11 3.60
C CYS A 10 8.11 -18.94 2.59
N VAL A 11 8.45 -18.91 1.33
CA VAL A 11 7.48 -19.11 0.26
C VAL A 11 7.05 -20.56 0.38
N PRO A 12 5.76 -20.87 0.57
CA PRO A 12 5.29 -22.24 0.55
C PRO A 12 5.66 -22.83 -0.80
N LEU A 13 6.55 -23.82 -0.81
CA LEU A 13 6.94 -24.53 -2.03
C LEU A 13 5.89 -25.54 -2.49
N GLU A 14 4.85 -25.77 -1.69
CA GLU A 14 3.83 -26.76 -1.98
C GLU A 14 2.41 -26.19 -1.77
N GLY A 15 1.65 -26.18 -2.86
CA GLY A 15 0.21 -26.41 -2.84
C GLY A 15 -0.73 -25.23 -2.70
N GLY A 16 -0.28 -24.02 -2.51
CA GLY A 16 -1.12 -22.85 -2.60
C GLY A 16 -0.64 -21.95 -3.73
N ASN A 17 -1.42 -21.78 -4.76
CA ASN A 17 -1.12 -20.81 -5.77
C ASN A 17 -1.35 -19.43 -5.14
N LEU A 18 -0.31 -18.86 -4.50
CA LEU A 18 -0.36 -17.52 -3.92
C LEU A 18 -0.80 -16.43 -4.93
N TYR A 19 -0.89 -16.83 -6.20
CA TYR A 19 -1.35 -16.02 -7.30
C TYR A 19 -2.84 -16.13 -7.57
N ASP A 20 -3.55 -17.12 -7.00
CA ASP A 20 -4.98 -17.32 -7.27
C ASP A 20 -5.84 -16.15 -6.77
N ASP A 21 -5.36 -15.43 -5.80
CA ASP A 21 -6.01 -14.23 -5.30
C ASP A 21 -5.55 -12.93 -6.00
N LEU A 22 -4.46 -12.99 -6.78
CA LEU A 22 -4.11 -11.97 -7.75
C LEU A 22 -4.71 -12.36 -9.11
N ARG A 23 -5.88 -11.91 -9.40
CA ARG A 23 -6.51 -12.06 -10.73
C ARG A 23 -5.76 -11.27 -11.83
N VAL A 24 -4.44 -11.26 -11.73
CA VAL A 24 -3.52 -10.62 -12.66
C VAL A 24 -2.78 -11.70 -13.41
N ASP A 25 -2.79 -11.65 -14.72
CA ASP A 25 -1.94 -12.48 -15.55
C ASP A 25 -0.48 -12.00 -15.43
N ILE A 26 0.22 -12.56 -14.44
CA ILE A 26 1.63 -12.24 -14.18
C ILE A 26 2.52 -12.63 -15.35
N GLU A 27 2.18 -13.72 -16.08
CA GLU A 27 2.95 -14.13 -17.24
C GLU A 27 2.82 -13.13 -18.40
N SER A 28 1.63 -12.59 -18.64
CA SER A 28 1.45 -11.54 -19.65
C SER A 28 2.18 -10.25 -19.24
N SER A 29 2.19 -9.94 -17.96
CA SER A 29 2.91 -8.82 -17.40
C SER A 29 4.42 -8.95 -17.58
N HIS A 30 4.97 -10.15 -17.37
CA HIS A 30 6.38 -10.46 -17.66
C HIS A 30 6.69 -10.33 -19.14
N ARG A 31 5.80 -10.87 -20.01
CA ARG A 31 5.98 -10.78 -21.46
C ARG A 31 5.95 -9.35 -21.99
N GLN A 32 5.15 -8.48 -21.39
CA GLN A 32 5.14 -7.05 -21.72
C GLN A 32 6.47 -6.38 -21.33
N LEU A 33 6.97 -6.65 -20.13
CA LEU A 33 8.24 -6.10 -19.65
C LEU A 33 9.44 -6.59 -20.48
N ASP A 34 9.38 -7.83 -20.98
CA ASP A 34 10.43 -8.42 -21.83
C ASP A 34 10.38 -7.92 -23.28
N ARG A 35 9.21 -7.49 -23.77
CA ARG A 35 9.00 -7.04 -25.15
C ARG A 35 9.28 -5.58 -25.39
N GLU A 36 9.26 -4.74 -24.36
CA GLU A 36 9.55 -3.33 -24.53
C GLU A 36 11.01 -3.13 -24.93
N PRO A 37 11.26 -2.39 -26.02
CA PRO A 37 12.62 -2.13 -26.45
C PRO A 37 13.36 -1.45 -25.29
N ARG A 38 14.51 -2.00 -24.94
CA ARG A 38 15.41 -1.42 -23.93
C ARG A 38 15.63 0.03 -24.31
N ILE A 39 14.98 0.93 -23.58
CA ILE A 39 15.12 2.39 -23.75
C ILE A 39 16.53 2.77 -23.27
N GLN A 40 17.53 2.26 -23.99
CA GLN A 40 18.92 2.37 -23.58
C GLN A 40 19.61 3.65 -24.12
N ASN A 41 19.08 4.26 -25.18
CA ASN A 41 19.87 5.22 -25.93
C ASN A 41 19.48 6.70 -25.86
N GLN A 42 18.38 7.09 -25.19
CA GLN A 42 17.98 8.52 -25.16
C GLN A 42 18.32 9.29 -23.89
N ARG A 43 19.13 8.76 -22.97
CA ARG A 43 19.07 9.22 -21.58
C ARG A 43 20.34 9.69 -20.90
N GLN A 44 21.48 9.69 -21.56
CA GLN A 44 22.70 10.17 -20.87
C GLN A 44 22.66 11.68 -20.55
N GLY A 45 22.09 12.51 -21.41
CA GLY A 45 22.00 13.96 -21.16
C GLY A 45 20.90 14.38 -20.17
N ILE A 46 19.78 13.64 -20.14
CA ILE A 46 18.65 13.91 -19.23
C ILE A 46 18.95 13.43 -17.79
N TRP A 47 19.86 12.50 -17.66
CA TRP A 47 20.20 11.84 -16.42
C TRP A 47 20.77 12.79 -15.36
N ILE A 48 21.73 13.62 -15.74
CA ILE A 48 22.40 14.55 -14.82
C ILE A 48 21.47 15.67 -14.35
N GLY A 49 20.72 16.29 -15.24
CA GLY A 49 19.79 17.37 -14.87
C GLY A 49 18.61 16.92 -14.01
N ASN A 50 18.10 15.69 -14.23
CA ASN A 50 17.01 15.12 -13.44
C ASN A 50 17.51 14.43 -12.16
N PHE A 51 18.76 14.02 -12.08
CA PHE A 51 19.35 13.46 -10.88
C PHE A 51 19.27 14.44 -9.70
N PHE A 52 19.59 15.71 -9.93
CA PHE A 52 19.49 16.76 -8.90
C PHE A 52 18.05 17.21 -8.61
N LYS A 53 17.11 16.96 -9.53
CA LYS A 53 15.66 17.19 -9.31
C LYS A 53 14.95 16.01 -8.69
N LEU A 54 15.62 14.84 -8.60
CA LEU A 54 15.09 13.68 -7.92
C LEU A 54 14.97 14.00 -6.43
N ASN A 55 13.77 13.91 -5.90
CA ASN A 55 13.60 13.99 -4.46
C ASN A 55 14.42 12.88 -3.77
N PHE A 56 14.74 13.08 -2.51
CA PHE A 56 15.61 12.18 -1.72
C PHE A 56 15.21 10.70 -1.82
N SER A 57 13.91 10.40 -1.97
CA SER A 57 13.42 9.02 -2.11
C SER A 57 13.87 8.34 -3.41
N ARG A 58 13.97 9.08 -4.53
CA ARG A 58 14.45 8.54 -5.82
C ARG A 58 15.95 8.32 -5.81
N ALA A 59 16.70 9.26 -5.26
CA ALA A 59 18.13 9.08 -5.05
C ALA A 59 18.41 7.86 -4.17
N SER A 60 17.65 7.66 -3.11
CA SER A 60 17.79 6.49 -2.21
C SER A 60 17.45 5.18 -2.91
N VAL A 61 16.51 5.16 -3.85
CA VAL A 61 16.22 3.98 -4.69
C VAL A 61 17.42 3.66 -5.57
N LEU A 62 17.98 4.66 -6.26
CA LEU A 62 19.15 4.46 -7.10
C LEU A 62 20.36 3.99 -6.29
N LEU A 63 20.59 4.57 -5.12
CA LEU A 63 21.64 4.18 -4.20
C LEU A 63 21.41 2.77 -3.62
N GLY A 64 20.16 2.38 -3.38
CA GLY A 64 19.81 1.02 -2.94
C GLY A 64 19.97 -0.03 -4.04
N LEU A 65 19.79 0.36 -5.31
CA LEU A 65 19.96 -0.53 -6.47
C LEU A 65 21.42 -0.69 -6.90
N THR A 66 22.28 0.26 -6.56
CA THR A 66 23.73 0.14 -6.75
C THR A 66 24.32 -0.47 -5.49
N GLU A 67 24.68 -1.73 -5.51
CA GLU A 67 25.24 -2.47 -4.36
C GLU A 67 26.48 -1.81 -3.72
N SER A 68 27.05 -0.81 -4.38
CA SER A 68 28.27 -0.12 -3.95
C SER A 68 28.14 0.72 -2.69
N LEU A 69 26.94 0.90 -2.15
CA LEU A 69 26.74 1.68 -0.95
C LEU A 69 26.35 0.77 0.22
N ALA A 70 27.37 0.30 0.91
CA ALA A 70 27.31 -0.35 2.22
C ALA A 70 26.63 0.53 3.32
N LEU A 71 25.73 1.42 2.92
CA LEU A 71 25.02 2.31 3.80
C LEU A 71 23.87 1.56 4.45
N ASN A 72 24.16 0.98 5.59
CA ASN A 72 23.24 0.38 6.57
C ASN A 72 22.66 -0.98 6.17
N GLY A 73 22.93 -2.02 6.95
CA GLY A 73 22.38 -3.38 6.81
C GLY A 73 20.85 -3.43 6.70
N PHE A 74 20.16 -2.39 7.14
CA PHE A 74 18.71 -2.19 7.02
C PHE A 74 18.25 -1.93 5.58
N ARG A 75 18.96 -1.11 4.80
CA ARG A 75 18.60 -0.84 3.39
C ARG A 75 18.80 -2.06 2.51
N ARG A 76 19.83 -2.82 2.80
CA ARG A 76 20.12 -4.06 2.08
C ARG A 76 19.04 -5.11 2.30
N LYS A 77 18.48 -5.19 3.50
CA LYS A 77 17.46 -6.17 3.86
C LYS A 77 16.19 -6.03 3.02
N TRP A 78 15.60 -4.84 2.92
CA TRP A 78 14.38 -4.63 2.14
C TRP A 78 14.59 -4.92 0.65
N LEU A 79 15.77 -4.57 0.11
CA LEU A 79 16.10 -4.86 -1.28
C LEU A 79 16.23 -6.37 -1.51
N LEU A 80 16.84 -7.11 -0.59
CA LEU A 80 16.91 -8.56 -0.67
C LEU A 80 15.53 -9.22 -0.55
N GLU A 81 14.67 -8.73 0.31
CA GLU A 81 13.26 -9.18 0.41
C GLU A 81 12.51 -8.93 -0.91
N PHE A 82 12.67 -7.76 -1.51
CA PHE A 82 12.04 -7.46 -2.79
C PHE A 82 12.62 -8.30 -3.93
N HIS A 83 13.93 -8.54 -3.97
CA HIS A 83 14.53 -9.45 -4.94
C HIS A 83 14.03 -10.88 -4.80
N ALA A 84 13.85 -11.36 -3.58
CA ALA A 84 13.27 -12.67 -3.34
C ALA A 84 11.82 -12.73 -3.86
N TYR A 85 11.01 -11.73 -3.58
CA TYR A 85 9.67 -11.60 -4.13
C TYR A 85 9.66 -11.61 -5.66
N TRP A 86 10.47 -10.77 -6.29
CA TRP A 86 10.61 -10.69 -7.74
C TRP A 86 10.99 -12.02 -8.37
N ARG A 87 11.97 -12.71 -7.81
CA ARG A 87 12.49 -13.95 -8.41
C ARG A 87 11.72 -15.20 -8.05
N LEU A 88 11.35 -15.35 -6.80
CA LEU A 88 10.75 -16.59 -6.29
C LEU A 88 9.23 -16.60 -6.49
N VAL A 89 8.60 -15.46 -6.36
CA VAL A 89 7.16 -15.33 -6.41
C VAL A 89 6.69 -14.91 -7.80
N LEU A 90 7.28 -13.86 -8.35
CA LEU A 90 6.92 -13.34 -9.66
C LEU A 90 7.68 -14.00 -10.81
N ASN A 91 8.49 -15.03 -10.52
CA ASN A 91 9.30 -15.75 -11.51
C ASN A 91 10.14 -14.84 -12.43
N GLY A 92 10.67 -13.76 -11.89
CA GLY A 92 11.52 -12.80 -12.61
C GLY A 92 12.79 -13.49 -13.15
N ARG A 93 12.98 -13.46 -14.48
CA ARG A 93 14.11 -14.11 -15.14
C ARG A 93 15.44 -13.43 -14.86
N THR A 94 15.40 -12.12 -14.67
CA THR A 94 16.58 -11.30 -14.38
C THR A 94 16.54 -10.80 -12.94
N LEU A 95 17.68 -10.38 -12.42
CA LEU A 95 17.71 -9.66 -11.16
C LEU A 95 16.96 -8.34 -11.31
N TRP A 96 16.17 -8.00 -10.31
CA TRP A 96 15.59 -6.68 -10.23
C TRP A 96 16.68 -5.62 -10.19
N GLY A 97 16.65 -4.71 -11.13
CA GLY A 97 17.71 -3.71 -11.29
C GLY A 97 17.21 -2.37 -11.79
N VAL A 98 18.12 -1.48 -12.06
CA VAL A 98 17.84 -0.09 -12.50
C VAL A 98 16.98 -0.06 -13.77
N SER A 99 17.22 -0.96 -14.72
CA SER A 99 16.45 -1.05 -15.97
C SER A 99 15.00 -1.41 -15.72
N ASN A 100 14.73 -2.41 -14.87
CA ASN A 100 13.38 -2.82 -14.51
C ASN A 100 12.65 -1.68 -13.80
N PHE A 101 13.33 -1.03 -12.85
CA PHE A 101 12.77 0.12 -12.14
C PHE A 101 12.35 1.24 -13.09
N PHE A 102 13.20 1.63 -14.04
CA PHE A 102 12.87 2.73 -14.96
C PHE A 102 11.82 2.34 -15.99
N ALA A 103 11.81 1.12 -16.49
CA ALA A 103 10.78 0.63 -17.39
C ALA A 103 9.39 0.70 -16.72
N LEU A 104 9.27 0.11 -15.53
CA LEU A 104 8.01 0.15 -14.76
C LEU A 104 7.63 1.57 -14.34
N ALA A 105 8.58 2.41 -13.94
CA ALA A 105 8.31 3.80 -13.61
C ALA A 105 7.78 4.60 -14.80
N HIS A 106 8.23 4.27 -16.01
CA HIS A 106 7.74 4.88 -17.23
C HIS A 106 6.29 4.49 -17.50
N GLU A 107 5.98 3.19 -17.46
CA GLU A 107 4.62 2.68 -17.66
C GLU A 107 3.65 3.19 -16.58
N TYR A 108 4.07 3.24 -15.34
CA TYR A 108 3.28 3.82 -14.25
C TYR A 108 2.92 5.28 -14.51
N ARG A 109 3.86 6.08 -15.03
CA ARG A 109 3.61 7.49 -15.36
C ARG A 109 2.70 7.64 -16.57
N LYS A 110 2.86 6.80 -17.60
CA LYS A 110 1.93 6.80 -18.75
C LYS A 110 0.51 6.56 -18.27
N LYS A 111 0.32 5.56 -17.42
CA LYS A 111 -0.99 5.25 -16.84
C LYS A 111 -1.58 6.44 -16.08
N GLN A 112 -0.78 7.15 -15.28
CA GLN A 112 -1.25 8.33 -14.55
C GLN A 112 -1.53 9.55 -15.43
N GLN A 113 -0.81 9.71 -16.53
CA GLN A 113 -1.00 10.83 -17.46
C GLN A 113 -2.20 10.63 -18.39
N HIS A 114 -2.59 9.40 -18.64
CA HIS A 114 -3.76 9.06 -19.43
C HIS A 114 -4.96 8.77 -18.52
N VAL A 115 -5.39 9.79 -17.78
CA VAL A 115 -6.61 9.71 -16.93
C VAL A 115 -7.81 9.25 -17.76
N GLU A 116 -7.86 9.59 -19.04
CA GLU A 116 -8.87 9.12 -20.00
C GLU A 116 -8.79 7.60 -20.26
N GLY A 117 -7.64 6.96 -19.98
CA GLY A 117 -7.46 5.51 -20.09
C GLY A 117 -7.82 4.72 -18.84
N LEU A 118 -8.09 5.42 -17.72
CA LEU A 118 -8.56 4.78 -16.51
C LEU A 118 -10.06 4.50 -16.65
N ASN A 119 -10.42 3.24 -16.48
CA ASN A 119 -11.82 2.85 -16.60
C ASN A 119 -12.48 2.89 -15.22
N TRP A 120 -13.40 3.83 -15.05
CA TRP A 120 -14.20 3.99 -13.84
C TRP A 120 -15.64 3.45 -14.00
N GLY A 121 -15.94 2.82 -15.14
CA GLY A 121 -17.29 2.45 -15.53
C GLY A 121 -17.89 1.26 -14.77
N SER A 122 -17.08 0.52 -14.01
CA SER A 122 -17.55 -0.59 -13.18
C SER A 122 -16.54 -0.92 -12.09
N PRO A 123 -16.96 -1.56 -10.98
CA PRO A 123 -16.04 -2.01 -9.92
C PRO A 123 -14.91 -2.91 -10.45
N SER A 124 -15.21 -3.85 -11.35
CA SER A 124 -14.18 -4.72 -11.95
C SER A 124 -13.19 -3.96 -12.83
N ALA A 125 -13.65 -2.93 -13.52
CA ALA A 125 -12.75 -2.08 -14.30
C ALA A 125 -11.86 -1.23 -13.40
N HIS A 126 -12.41 -0.72 -12.30
CA HIS A 126 -11.65 -0.02 -11.28
C HIS A 126 -10.57 -0.91 -10.66
N LEU A 127 -10.90 -2.15 -10.27
CA LEU A 127 -9.92 -3.11 -9.76
C LEU A 127 -8.75 -3.34 -10.72
N LYS A 128 -9.00 -3.43 -12.03
CA LYS A 128 -7.95 -3.59 -13.04
C LYS A 128 -6.94 -2.44 -13.07
N ASN A 129 -7.36 -1.24 -12.69
CA ASN A 129 -6.43 -0.11 -12.60
C ASN A 129 -5.33 -0.38 -11.55
N TRP A 130 -5.66 -1.04 -10.45
CA TRP A 130 -4.75 -1.39 -9.36
C TRP A 130 -3.98 -2.69 -9.59
N GLN A 131 -4.47 -3.53 -10.49
CA GLN A 131 -3.85 -4.80 -10.86
C GLN A 131 -2.89 -4.67 -12.05
N HIS A 132 -2.71 -3.47 -12.58
CA HIS A 132 -1.82 -3.25 -13.71
C HIS A 132 -0.36 -3.57 -13.34
N PRO A 133 0.44 -4.19 -14.25
CA PRO A 133 1.83 -4.57 -13.99
C PRO A 133 2.73 -3.42 -13.51
N SER A 134 2.44 -2.19 -13.90
CA SER A 134 3.17 -1.00 -13.44
C SER A 134 3.09 -0.79 -11.92
N GLU A 135 2.11 -1.41 -11.24
CA GLU A 135 2.00 -1.37 -9.77
C GLU A 135 3.15 -2.09 -9.06
N LEU A 136 3.92 -2.92 -9.76
CA LEU A 136 5.21 -3.40 -9.24
C LEU A 136 6.18 -2.26 -8.94
N TYR A 137 6.16 -1.19 -9.75
CA TYR A 137 6.93 0.02 -9.43
C TYR A 137 6.44 0.67 -8.13
N SER A 138 5.14 0.78 -7.96
CA SER A 138 4.53 1.29 -6.74
C SER A 138 4.92 0.41 -5.54
N THR A 139 4.80 -0.90 -5.67
CA THR A 139 5.20 -1.88 -4.64
C THR A 139 6.66 -1.69 -4.21
N PHE A 140 7.57 -1.62 -5.18
CA PHE A 140 8.99 -1.41 -4.90
C PHE A 140 9.25 -0.07 -4.20
N ARG A 141 8.65 1.01 -4.69
CA ARG A 141 8.79 2.35 -4.11
C ARG A 141 8.25 2.43 -2.69
N MET A 142 7.11 1.77 -2.43
CA MET A 142 6.53 1.74 -1.09
C MET A 142 7.35 0.87 -0.14
N ALA A 143 7.86 -0.29 -0.58
CA ALA A 143 8.77 -1.11 0.22
C ALA A 143 10.02 -0.34 0.64
N LEU A 144 10.58 0.48 -0.26
CA LEU A 144 11.66 1.40 0.08
C LEU A 144 11.22 2.44 1.12
N LYS A 145 10.06 3.07 0.94
CA LYS A 145 9.54 4.06 1.89
C LYS A 145 9.30 3.45 3.27
N ASP A 146 8.76 2.24 3.31
CA ASP A 146 8.56 1.49 4.54
C ASP A 146 9.89 1.21 5.24
N ALA A 147 10.90 0.80 4.49
CA ALA A 147 12.25 0.58 5.01
C ALA A 147 12.92 1.86 5.55
N LEU A 148 12.63 3.01 4.99
CA LEU A 148 13.26 4.27 5.40
C LEU A 148 12.66 4.89 6.67
N LEU A 149 11.46 4.53 7.08
CA LEU A 149 10.73 4.84 8.34
C LEU A 149 10.88 6.26 8.95
N ILE A 150 11.79 7.09 8.43
CA ILE A 150 12.21 8.36 9.05
C ILE A 150 11.04 9.34 9.19
N LYS A 151 10.14 9.39 8.20
CA LYS A 151 8.97 10.28 8.26
C LYS A 151 7.85 9.74 9.17
N ARG A 152 7.74 8.41 9.28
CA ARG A 152 6.70 7.76 10.09
C ARG A 152 7.04 7.77 11.58
N GLY A 153 8.31 7.66 11.93
CA GLY A 153 8.76 7.68 13.33
C GLY A 153 8.31 8.92 14.11
N LEU A 154 8.14 10.06 13.44
CA LEU A 154 7.68 11.29 14.08
C LEU A 154 6.17 11.34 14.38
N LEU A 155 5.35 10.59 13.62
CA LEU A 155 3.90 10.51 13.82
C LEU A 155 3.48 9.33 14.71
N LEU A 156 4.35 8.34 14.87
CA LEU A 156 4.05 7.09 15.54
C LEU A 156 3.68 7.22 17.03
N PRO A 157 4.35 8.03 17.85
CA PRO A 157 3.97 8.16 19.26
C PRO A 157 2.52 8.61 19.44
N ARG A 158 2.00 9.42 18.52
CA ARG A 158 0.64 9.96 18.60
C ARG A 158 -0.45 8.88 18.46
N ILE A 159 -0.18 7.87 17.63
CA ILE A 159 -1.09 6.72 17.45
C ILE A 159 -0.87 5.73 18.60
N TRP A 160 0.35 5.24 18.73
CA TRP A 160 0.64 4.05 19.54
C TRP A 160 0.46 4.28 21.04
N ASN A 161 0.61 5.50 21.54
CA ASN A 161 0.30 5.86 22.92
C ASN A 161 -1.20 5.81 23.24
N LYS A 162 -2.06 5.77 22.21
CA LYS A 162 -3.51 5.71 22.36
C LYS A 162 -4.06 4.28 22.13
N VAL A 163 -3.26 3.39 21.54
CA VAL A 163 -3.66 2.02 21.24
C VAL A 163 -3.57 1.16 22.51
N PRO A 164 -4.67 0.53 22.93
CA PRO A 164 -4.64 -0.35 24.11
C PRO A 164 -3.85 -1.63 23.83
N ARG A 165 -3.37 -2.26 24.90
CA ARG A 165 -2.78 -3.61 24.78
C ARG A 165 -3.85 -4.60 24.35
N HIS A 166 -3.44 -5.59 23.56
CA HIS A 166 -4.32 -6.62 22.98
C HIS A 166 -5.43 -6.07 22.07
N ALA A 167 -5.25 -4.84 21.57
CA ALA A 167 -6.20 -4.27 20.63
C ALA A 167 -6.38 -5.13 19.39
N LYS A 168 -7.60 -5.14 18.86
CA LYS A 168 -7.92 -5.65 17.53
C LYS A 168 -7.90 -4.50 16.54
N ILE A 169 -7.02 -4.55 15.57
CA ILE A 169 -6.73 -3.46 14.64
C ILE A 169 -7.04 -3.89 13.22
N LEU A 170 -7.78 -3.07 12.50
CA LEU A 170 -7.98 -3.19 11.06
C LEU A 170 -7.13 -2.14 10.32
N GLU A 171 -6.34 -2.57 9.36
CA GLU A 171 -5.72 -1.71 8.34
C GLU A 171 -6.42 -2.01 7.01
N TYR A 172 -7.37 -1.14 6.62
CA TYR A 172 -8.18 -1.28 5.41
C TYR A 172 -7.55 -0.52 4.25
N GLY A 173 -7.44 -1.14 3.08
CA GLY A 173 -6.61 -0.64 1.99
C GLY A 173 -5.14 -0.68 2.39
N CYS A 174 -4.72 -1.78 3.03
CA CYS A 174 -3.44 -1.85 3.75
C CYS A 174 -2.21 -1.81 2.85
N SER A 175 -2.34 -2.06 1.55
CA SER A 175 -1.21 -2.07 0.61
C SER A 175 -0.06 -2.98 1.11
N LEU A 176 1.12 -2.44 1.39
CA LEU A 176 2.24 -3.15 2.02
C LEU A 176 2.11 -3.34 3.54
N ALA A 177 0.99 -2.97 4.13
CA ALA A 177 0.74 -2.92 5.56
C ALA A 177 1.79 -2.10 6.34
N PRO A 178 1.95 -0.82 6.04
CA PRO A 178 2.99 0.00 6.65
C PRO A 178 2.79 0.25 8.14
N TYR A 179 1.55 0.29 8.61
CA TYR A 179 1.27 0.44 10.04
C TYR A 179 1.56 -0.85 10.78
N TYR A 180 1.18 -1.99 10.20
CA TYR A 180 1.56 -3.28 10.76
C TYR A 180 3.08 -3.48 10.78
N SER A 181 3.78 -3.14 9.71
CA SER A 181 5.25 -3.18 9.64
C SER A 181 5.90 -2.41 10.79
N THR A 182 5.38 -1.22 11.05
CA THR A 182 5.85 -0.36 12.14
C THR A 182 5.51 -0.93 13.52
N TYR A 183 4.28 -1.41 13.71
CA TYR A 183 3.86 -2.09 14.93
C TYR A 183 4.78 -3.27 15.23
N ARG A 184 4.96 -4.16 14.26
CA ARG A 184 5.79 -5.34 14.42
C ARG A 184 7.22 -5.01 14.86
N GLN A 185 7.77 -3.93 14.34
CA GLN A 185 9.15 -3.52 14.61
C GLN A 185 9.30 -2.86 15.98
N TYR A 186 8.36 -2.02 16.41
CA TYR A 186 8.55 -1.15 17.57
C TYR A 186 7.52 -1.34 18.69
N PHE A 187 6.34 -1.87 18.39
CA PHE A 187 5.20 -1.88 19.30
C PHE A 187 4.59 -3.28 19.53
N SER A 188 5.28 -4.33 19.11
CA SER A 188 4.83 -5.73 19.29
C SER A 188 4.59 -6.11 20.75
N HIS A 189 5.18 -5.39 21.70
CA HIS A 189 4.93 -5.53 23.13
C HIS A 189 3.46 -5.23 23.54
N LEU A 190 2.71 -4.52 22.69
CA LEU A 190 1.27 -4.28 22.89
C LEU A 190 0.42 -5.54 22.62
N ARG A 191 0.97 -6.55 21.92
CA ARG A 191 0.31 -7.85 21.64
C ARG A 191 -1.04 -7.69 20.93
N CYS A 192 -1.13 -6.78 19.98
CA CYS A 192 -2.34 -6.54 19.19
C CYS A 192 -2.57 -7.65 18.17
N ARG A 193 -3.84 -7.86 17.80
CA ARG A 193 -4.26 -8.71 16.68
C ARG A 193 -4.60 -7.82 15.49
N TRP A 194 -4.21 -8.23 14.30
CA TRP A 194 -4.33 -7.42 13.09
C TRP A 194 -5.17 -8.12 12.03
N VAL A 195 -6.03 -7.35 11.42
CA VAL A 195 -6.71 -7.70 10.18
C VAL A 195 -6.18 -6.74 9.11
N LEU A 196 -5.56 -7.29 8.08
CA LEU A 196 -5.03 -6.57 6.94
C LEU A 196 -5.96 -6.83 5.74
N ALA A 197 -6.69 -5.82 5.32
CA ALA A 197 -7.69 -5.94 4.27
C ALA A 197 -7.33 -5.07 3.06
N ASP A 198 -7.33 -5.66 1.88
CA ASP A 198 -7.13 -4.93 0.62
C ASP A 198 -7.72 -5.70 -0.56
N ILE A 199 -7.85 -5.03 -1.68
CA ILE A 199 -8.12 -5.65 -2.99
C ILE A 199 -6.91 -6.47 -3.45
N PRO A 200 -7.09 -7.47 -4.32
CA PRO A 200 -5.97 -8.23 -4.87
C PRO A 200 -5.11 -7.34 -5.78
N ASN A 201 -3.99 -6.86 -5.25
CA ASN A 201 -3.00 -6.05 -5.94
C ASN A 201 -1.57 -6.46 -5.55
N PHE A 202 -0.57 -5.99 -6.28
CA PHE A 202 0.82 -6.37 -6.02
C PHE A 202 1.36 -5.95 -4.64
N PRO A 203 1.06 -4.75 -4.12
CA PRO A 203 1.46 -4.38 -2.78
C PRO A 203 0.90 -5.31 -1.70
N PHE A 204 -0.37 -5.64 -1.77
CA PHE A 204 -1.03 -6.53 -0.81
C PHE A 204 -0.50 -7.97 -0.91
N HIS A 205 -0.28 -8.46 -2.13
CA HIS A 205 0.33 -9.76 -2.35
C HIS A 205 1.75 -9.83 -1.74
N TYR A 206 2.55 -8.78 -1.91
CA TYR A 206 3.85 -8.68 -1.25
C TYR A 206 3.73 -8.68 0.28
N ALA A 207 2.74 -7.98 0.85
CA ALA A 207 2.48 -8.00 2.29
C ALA A 207 2.11 -9.40 2.78
N LYS A 208 1.23 -10.12 2.06
CA LYS A 208 0.86 -11.50 2.37
C LYS A 208 2.10 -12.40 2.44
N ILE A 209 2.98 -12.33 1.45
CA ILE A 209 4.20 -13.14 1.44
C ILE A 209 5.15 -12.75 2.57
N ARG A 210 5.24 -11.48 2.89
CA ARG A 210 6.11 -10.98 3.94
C ARG A 210 5.66 -11.40 5.35
N TYR A 211 4.36 -11.54 5.57
CA TYR A 211 3.77 -11.74 6.90
C TYR A 211 2.93 -13.02 7.03
N TRP A 212 2.92 -13.88 6.04
CA TRP A 212 2.04 -15.04 5.96
C TRP A 212 2.11 -15.98 7.17
N ASN A 213 3.26 -16.10 7.82
CA ASN A 213 3.50 -16.92 9.02
C ASN A 213 3.35 -16.16 10.34
N ASP A 214 2.88 -14.92 10.31
CA ASP A 214 2.74 -14.14 11.52
C ASP A 214 1.38 -14.42 12.19
N PRO A 215 1.35 -15.09 13.37
CA PRO A 215 0.09 -15.46 14.02
C PRO A 215 -0.71 -14.26 14.52
N ALA A 216 -0.13 -13.06 14.52
CA ALA A 216 -0.82 -11.83 14.90
C ALA A 216 -1.64 -11.23 13.75
N VAL A 217 -1.53 -11.77 12.54
CA VAL A 217 -2.12 -11.22 11.32
C VAL A 217 -3.12 -12.17 10.69
N GLU A 218 -4.25 -11.61 10.32
CA GLU A 218 -5.23 -12.19 9.42
C GLU A 218 -5.32 -11.35 8.15
N PHE A 219 -5.39 -12.01 6.98
CA PHE A 219 -5.53 -11.34 5.69
C PHE A 219 -6.95 -11.51 5.15
N LEU A 220 -7.59 -10.40 4.79
CA LEU A 220 -8.88 -10.39 4.10
C LEU A 220 -8.72 -9.80 2.71
N THR A 221 -8.96 -10.61 1.69
CA THR A 221 -8.96 -10.13 0.31
C THR A 221 -10.35 -9.64 -0.07
N ILE A 222 -10.42 -8.41 -0.56
CA ILE A 222 -11.65 -7.75 -0.99
C ILE A 222 -11.80 -7.97 -2.48
N TYR A 223 -12.71 -8.87 -2.85
CA TYR A 223 -13.08 -9.14 -4.23
C TYR A 223 -14.36 -8.41 -4.61
N GLU A 224 -14.67 -8.35 -5.90
CA GLU A 224 -15.92 -7.80 -6.39
C GLU A 224 -17.13 -8.54 -5.80
N GLU A 225 -17.02 -9.86 -5.67
CA GLU A 225 -18.10 -10.72 -5.17
C GLU A 225 -18.41 -10.53 -3.69
N ASN A 226 -17.44 -10.10 -2.89
CA ASN A 226 -17.63 -9.86 -1.46
C ASN A 226 -17.67 -8.38 -1.08
N PHE A 227 -17.72 -7.49 -2.05
CA PHE A 227 -17.63 -6.04 -1.84
C PHE A 227 -18.72 -5.51 -0.90
N GLN A 228 -19.91 -6.12 -0.89
CA GLN A 228 -21.00 -5.75 0.01
C GLN A 228 -20.76 -6.16 1.48
N ASN A 229 -19.83 -7.08 1.71
CA ASN A 229 -19.42 -7.50 3.05
C ASN A 229 -17.92 -7.89 3.07
N PRO A 230 -17.02 -6.95 2.77
CA PRO A 230 -15.60 -7.22 2.54
C PRO A 230 -14.87 -7.69 3.80
N LEU A 231 -15.44 -7.44 4.96
CA LEU A 231 -14.90 -7.87 6.26
C LEU A 231 -15.54 -9.16 6.79
N GLY A 232 -16.50 -9.74 6.06
CA GLY A 232 -17.21 -10.93 6.52
C GLY A 232 -17.85 -10.71 7.90
N GLY A 233 -17.53 -11.59 8.86
CA GLY A 233 -17.95 -11.49 10.24
C GLY A 233 -17.07 -10.62 11.16
N GLU A 234 -15.97 -10.08 10.63
CA GLU A 234 -15.02 -9.30 11.41
C GLU A 234 -15.61 -7.98 11.91
N ARG A 235 -15.54 -7.77 13.23
CA ARG A 235 -16.10 -6.60 13.93
C ARG A 235 -15.41 -6.38 15.27
N ASP A 236 -15.88 -5.39 16.00
CA ASP A 236 -15.42 -5.03 17.34
C ASP A 236 -13.93 -4.65 17.34
N PHE A 237 -13.55 -3.87 16.33
CA PHE A 237 -12.21 -3.31 16.24
C PHE A 237 -12.00 -2.22 17.30
N ASP A 238 -10.84 -2.23 17.94
CA ASP A 238 -10.39 -1.13 18.81
C ASP A 238 -9.79 0.01 18.02
N VAL A 239 -9.24 -0.30 16.84
CA VAL A 239 -8.64 0.67 15.92
C VAL A 239 -8.96 0.29 14.48
N VAL A 240 -9.38 1.26 13.69
CA VAL A 240 -9.50 1.16 12.23
C VAL A 240 -8.60 2.21 11.60
N ILE A 241 -7.78 1.77 10.65
CA ILE A 241 -6.86 2.61 9.88
C ILE A 241 -7.30 2.59 8.42
N LEU A 242 -7.58 3.77 7.89
CA LEU A 242 -8.04 4.01 6.53
C LEU A 242 -7.23 5.17 5.93
N LYS A 243 -6.04 4.86 5.42
CA LYS A 243 -5.05 5.87 5.02
C LYS A 243 -4.71 5.80 3.54
N GLU A 244 -4.87 6.92 2.83
CA GLU A 244 -4.69 7.00 1.37
C GLU A 244 -5.61 5.98 0.64
N VAL A 245 -6.89 5.95 1.01
CA VAL A 245 -7.89 4.99 0.51
C VAL A 245 -9.19 5.66 0.10
N LEU A 246 -9.71 6.57 0.91
CA LEU A 246 -11.04 7.17 0.68
C LEU A 246 -11.16 7.77 -0.71
N GLU A 247 -10.13 8.46 -1.18
CA GLU A 247 -10.07 9.10 -2.49
C GLU A 247 -10.14 8.13 -3.68
N HIS A 248 -9.86 6.86 -3.42
CA HIS A 248 -9.79 5.82 -4.44
C HIS A 248 -11.03 4.92 -4.50
N LEU A 249 -11.98 5.09 -3.59
CA LEU A 249 -13.15 4.22 -3.48
C LEU A 249 -14.25 4.59 -4.48
N ASP A 250 -14.88 3.58 -5.08
CA ASP A 250 -16.10 3.75 -5.88
C ASP A 250 -17.32 4.06 -4.98
N GLU A 251 -17.41 3.42 -3.81
CA GLU A 251 -18.48 3.60 -2.83
C GLU A 251 -17.95 4.09 -1.47
N PRO A 252 -17.38 5.32 -1.40
CA PRO A 252 -16.69 5.80 -0.21
C PRO A 252 -17.62 5.96 0.99
N LEU A 253 -18.88 6.33 0.77
CA LEU A 253 -19.88 6.48 1.83
C LEU A 253 -20.20 5.14 2.47
N PHE A 254 -20.51 4.13 1.64
CA PHE A 254 -20.79 2.77 2.09
C PHE A 254 -19.63 2.17 2.90
N VAL A 255 -18.40 2.29 2.38
CA VAL A 255 -17.20 1.76 3.06
C VAL A 255 -16.99 2.48 4.40
N THR A 256 -17.20 3.80 4.44
CA THR A 256 -17.07 4.57 5.67
C THR A 256 -18.10 4.15 6.73
N GLU A 257 -19.37 4.02 6.34
CA GLU A 257 -20.44 3.53 7.23
C GLU A 257 -20.11 2.13 7.76
N LEU A 258 -19.70 1.23 6.87
CA LEU A 258 -19.30 -0.12 7.26
C LEU A 258 -18.17 -0.10 8.29
N LEU A 259 -17.09 0.62 8.03
CA LEU A 259 -15.93 0.67 8.92
C LEU A 259 -16.26 1.28 10.27
N LEU A 260 -17.03 2.37 10.29
CA LEU A 260 -17.50 2.97 11.53
C LEU A 260 -18.45 2.01 12.30
N SER A 261 -19.31 1.25 11.60
CA SER A 261 -20.17 0.26 12.26
C SER A 261 -19.39 -0.89 12.91
N ARG A 262 -18.24 -1.25 12.35
CA ARG A 262 -17.37 -2.33 12.85
C ARG A 262 -16.38 -1.88 13.93
N LEU A 263 -16.23 -0.57 14.12
CA LEU A 263 -15.43 0.03 15.18
C LEU A 263 -16.21 0.10 16.47
N LYS A 264 -15.61 -0.24 17.59
CA LYS A 264 -16.21 -0.10 18.94
C LYS A 264 -16.47 1.36 19.27
N THR A 265 -17.48 1.64 20.07
CA THR A 265 -17.61 2.94 20.77
C THR A 265 -16.35 3.19 21.60
N GLY A 266 -15.80 4.41 21.50
CA GLY A 266 -14.49 4.76 22.08
C GLY A 266 -13.28 4.28 21.30
N GLY A 267 -13.46 3.46 20.25
CA GLY A 267 -12.39 3.00 19.37
C GLY A 267 -11.79 4.12 18.51
N LEU A 268 -10.58 3.93 18.03
CA LEU A 268 -9.85 4.92 17.24
C LEU A 268 -10.11 4.71 15.74
N PHE A 269 -10.50 5.79 15.06
CA PHE A 269 -10.59 5.87 13.62
C PHE A 269 -9.45 6.75 13.09
N ILE A 270 -8.54 6.19 12.32
CA ILE A 270 -7.35 6.86 11.78
C ILE A 270 -7.55 6.95 10.28
N PHE A 271 -7.61 8.16 9.76
CA PHE A 271 -7.94 8.36 8.35
C PHE A 271 -7.25 9.61 7.77
N ASP A 272 -7.29 9.72 6.48
CA ASP A 272 -7.14 10.94 5.71
C ASP A 272 -8.12 10.91 4.54
N TYR A 273 -8.20 11.99 3.82
CA TYR A 273 -8.93 12.08 2.57
C TYR A 273 -8.18 13.06 1.69
N GLU A 274 -7.13 12.55 1.10
CA GLU A 274 -6.27 13.37 0.25
C GLU A 274 -7.01 13.75 -1.04
N LYS A 275 -6.49 14.78 -1.69
CA LYS A 275 -6.97 15.27 -2.97
C LYS A 275 -5.75 15.44 -3.84
N SER A 276 -5.56 14.54 -4.78
CA SER A 276 -4.43 14.64 -5.69
C SER A 276 -4.76 15.58 -6.85
N ASP A 277 -3.88 16.55 -7.08
CA ASP A 277 -4.02 17.52 -8.16
C ASP A 277 -3.88 16.83 -9.54
N ALA A 278 -4.95 16.22 -10.03
CA ALA A 278 -5.12 15.67 -11.37
C ALA A 278 -4.10 14.60 -11.84
N LEU A 279 -3.17 14.18 -11.00
CA LEU A 279 -2.14 13.16 -11.31
C LEU A 279 -2.33 11.85 -10.52
N GLY A 280 -3.42 11.74 -9.78
CA GLY A 280 -3.71 10.60 -8.94
C GLY A 280 -4.70 9.62 -9.55
N LEU A 281 -4.86 8.50 -8.86
CA LEU A 281 -5.90 7.51 -9.14
C LEU A 281 -7.18 7.82 -8.35
N ASP A 282 -7.44 9.11 -8.05
CA ASP A 282 -8.64 9.52 -7.34
C ASP A 282 -9.88 9.18 -8.14
N HIS A 283 -10.81 8.49 -7.51
CA HIS A 283 -12.05 8.09 -8.13
C HIS A 283 -12.99 9.29 -8.25
N PRO A 284 -13.53 9.63 -9.45
CA PRO A 284 -14.40 10.81 -9.62
C PRO A 284 -15.59 10.81 -8.68
N LYS A 285 -16.22 9.66 -8.42
CA LYS A 285 -17.35 9.53 -7.51
C LYS A 285 -16.93 9.81 -6.06
N SER A 286 -15.74 9.35 -5.65
CA SER A 286 -15.21 9.65 -4.33
C SER A 286 -14.99 11.15 -4.13
N LEU A 287 -14.42 11.82 -5.12
CA LEU A 287 -14.24 13.27 -5.07
C LEU A 287 -15.59 14.00 -5.00
N GLY A 288 -16.61 13.52 -5.74
CA GLY A 288 -17.96 14.09 -5.71
C GLY A 288 -18.69 13.93 -4.37
N MET A 289 -18.49 12.78 -3.71
CA MET A 289 -19.15 12.45 -2.43
C MET A 289 -18.34 12.87 -1.19
N ARG A 290 -17.24 13.57 -1.38
CA ARG A 290 -16.30 13.89 -0.31
C ARG A 290 -16.93 14.60 0.88
N LYS A 291 -17.81 15.59 0.63
CA LYS A 291 -18.48 16.36 1.69
C LYS A 291 -19.41 15.49 2.52
N GLU A 292 -20.17 14.62 1.86
CA GLU A 292 -21.08 13.70 2.54
C GLU A 292 -20.30 12.69 3.41
N VAL A 293 -19.21 12.14 2.89
CA VAL A 293 -18.35 11.21 3.62
C VAL A 293 -17.73 11.88 4.85
N LEU A 294 -17.20 13.08 4.71
CA LEU A 294 -16.62 13.83 5.83
C LEU A 294 -17.69 14.22 6.86
N ALA A 295 -18.87 14.64 6.42
CA ALA A 295 -19.98 14.93 7.30
C ALA A 295 -20.43 13.69 8.10
N LEU A 296 -20.48 12.52 7.45
CA LEU A 296 -20.76 11.25 8.12
C LEU A 296 -19.72 10.94 9.20
N ILE A 297 -18.42 11.08 8.87
CA ILE A 297 -17.35 10.84 9.82
C ILE A 297 -17.49 11.78 11.02
N ILE A 298 -17.55 13.10 10.76
CA ILE A 298 -17.61 14.14 11.80
C ILE A 298 -18.84 13.95 12.71
N GLY A 299 -19.95 13.49 12.15
CA GLY A 299 -21.18 13.21 12.91
C GLY A 299 -21.09 12.01 13.87
N GLN A 300 -20.09 11.14 13.71
CA GLN A 300 -19.94 9.91 14.49
C GLN A 300 -18.66 9.83 15.34
N VAL A 301 -17.77 10.81 15.21
CA VAL A 301 -16.48 10.78 15.90
C VAL A 301 -16.11 12.11 16.55
N GLU A 302 -15.30 12.05 17.57
CA GLU A 302 -14.57 13.17 18.15
C GLU A 302 -13.17 13.25 17.52
N ILE A 303 -12.80 14.36 16.89
CA ILE A 303 -11.47 14.56 16.32
C ILE A 303 -10.46 14.81 17.43
N LEU A 304 -9.49 13.90 17.60
CA LEU A 304 -8.43 14.00 18.59
C LEU A 304 -7.16 14.64 18.03
N HIS A 305 -6.95 14.55 16.73
CA HIS A 305 -5.81 15.10 16.02
C HIS A 305 -6.13 15.27 14.54
N GLY A 306 -5.59 16.29 13.92
CA GLY A 306 -5.85 16.65 12.53
C GLY A 306 -6.84 17.81 12.43
N ASP A 307 -7.06 18.26 11.21
CA ASP A 307 -8.00 19.33 10.87
C ASP A 307 -8.96 18.87 9.79
N VAL A 308 -10.24 18.97 10.06
CA VAL A 308 -11.36 18.64 9.16
C VAL A 308 -12.30 19.83 8.94
N SER A 309 -11.84 21.03 9.26
CA SER A 309 -12.67 22.25 9.18
C SER A 309 -12.95 22.70 7.75
N ASP A 310 -12.02 22.46 6.84
CA ASP A 310 -12.18 22.76 5.41
C ASP A 310 -12.44 21.47 4.60
N LEU A 311 -13.72 21.23 4.32
CA LEU A 311 -14.15 20.03 3.58
C LEU A 311 -13.80 20.09 2.08
N ASP A 312 -13.41 21.23 1.56
CA ASP A 312 -13.03 21.42 0.17
C ASP A 312 -11.53 21.17 -0.08
N SER A 313 -10.72 21.23 0.97
CA SER A 313 -9.28 20.97 0.92
C SER A 313 -8.93 19.50 1.18
N SER A 314 -7.70 19.11 0.83
CA SER A 314 -7.12 17.83 1.26
C SER A 314 -7.16 17.70 2.77
N ILE A 315 -7.79 16.64 3.26
CA ILE A 315 -7.75 16.28 4.68
C ILE A 315 -6.53 15.37 4.88
N GLY A 316 -5.56 15.87 5.59
CA GLY A 316 -4.36 15.12 5.95
C GLY A 316 -4.63 14.11 7.07
N PHE A 317 -3.57 13.67 7.71
CA PHE A 317 -3.64 12.66 8.76
C PHE A 317 -4.50 13.08 9.96
N CYS A 318 -5.56 12.33 10.21
CA CYS A 318 -6.48 12.51 11.33
C CYS A 318 -6.52 11.30 12.25
N ILE A 319 -6.69 11.54 13.54
CA ILE A 319 -7.03 10.54 14.57
C ILE A 319 -8.34 10.99 15.21
N ALA A 320 -9.32 10.12 15.21
CA ALA A 320 -10.62 10.37 15.79
C ALA A 320 -11.03 9.23 16.74
N ARG A 321 -11.97 9.51 17.63
CA ARG A 321 -12.57 8.54 18.54
C ARG A 321 -14.03 8.40 18.20
N LYS A 322 -14.51 7.17 18.03
CA LYS A 322 -15.95 6.90 17.82
C LYS A 322 -16.75 7.26 19.07
N LEU A 323 -17.84 7.99 18.88
CA LEU A 323 -18.78 8.41 19.91
C LEU A 323 -19.63 7.24 20.43
#